data_10a5aee4b901faba3306876832dad629
#
_entry.id   10a5aee4b901faba3306876832dad629
#
_cell.length_a   1.000
_cell.length_b   1.000
_cell.length_c   1.000
_cell.angle_alpha   90.00
_cell.angle_beta   90.00
_cell.angle_gamma   90.00
#
_symmetry.space_group_name_H-M   'P 1'
#
loop_
_entity.id
_entity.type
_entity.pdbx_description
1 polymer ?
#
loop_
_entity_poly.entity_id
_entity_poly.type
_entity_poly.pdbx_seq_one_letter_code
_entity_poly.pdbx_strand_id
1 'polypeptide(L)'
;MKHENHRIEVADALRGIAVIGIILFHAVESFDAYYPNARLTFPCDEMVYRIVTFLFSGKMYGIFAMLFGLTFYIMLNRSMTRTRFAWRMVLLFMIGLANIAIYDGDILTTYALCGLLLIPCSRLSNRWLWVITVAVLAQPFELWQLLSGWTMPSDWIWDDYAMLARHHQESGFWQNVILNLQYAFPANLGYFALTGRLTQIFGLFLLGLLFGRYRLFFNEGRNLFIWKCIFIVSLMLAVIGSWWQAEYTIDQQPTSIAHYFSPIINLAILLAETSAVVLLWYASAQLRKLLSPVCAFGRMSLSNYLLQSLLGCFLFYGWGLGLYSELGHTYALLAGIMMVVFQLVLSSLWARSHQRGPAESLWRKSTYFSLKN
;
A
#
# COMPACT_ATOMS: atom_id res chain seq x y z
N MET A 1 -4.85 -23.78 27.89
CA MET A 1 -5.80 -22.93 27.19
C MET A 1 -5.62 -23.14 25.68
N LYS A 2 -6.57 -23.79 25.01
CA LYS A 2 -6.58 -23.95 23.56
C LYS A 2 -6.71 -22.54 22.96
N HIS A 3 -5.64 -22.02 22.33
CA HIS A 3 -5.72 -20.82 21.53
C HIS A 3 -6.59 -21.15 20.31
N GLU A 4 -7.85 -20.79 20.38
CA GLU A 4 -8.73 -20.81 19.22
C GLU A 4 -8.09 -19.95 18.12
N ASN A 5 -7.94 -20.61 16.99
CA ASN A 5 -7.30 -20.07 15.79
C ASN A 5 -8.25 -19.09 15.07
N HIS A 6 -8.87 -18.14 15.81
CA HIS A 6 -9.76 -17.17 15.21
C HIS A 6 -8.99 -16.28 14.25
N ARG A 7 -9.36 -16.39 13.00
CA ARG A 7 -8.92 -15.55 11.92
C ARG A 7 -9.50 -14.15 12.12
N ILE A 8 -8.70 -13.11 11.88
CA ILE A 8 -9.14 -11.72 12.04
C ILE A 8 -9.76 -11.26 10.70
N GLU A 9 -11.06 -11.52 10.53
CA GLU A 9 -11.78 -11.24 9.28
C GLU A 9 -11.75 -9.75 8.91
N VAL A 10 -11.86 -8.85 9.88
CA VAL A 10 -11.76 -7.40 9.63
C VAL A 10 -10.41 -6.99 9.07
N ALA A 11 -9.32 -7.66 9.45
CA ALA A 11 -8.00 -7.42 8.87
C ALA A 11 -7.93 -7.94 7.41
N ASP A 12 -8.62 -9.02 7.10
CA ASP A 12 -8.73 -9.50 5.72
C ASP A 12 -9.57 -8.53 4.87
N ALA A 13 -10.69 -7.99 5.41
CA ALA A 13 -11.47 -6.95 4.75
C ALA A 13 -10.64 -5.69 4.46
N LEU A 14 -9.89 -5.20 5.45
CA LEU A 14 -9.00 -4.05 5.29
C LEU A 14 -7.93 -4.28 4.23
N ARG A 15 -7.31 -5.48 4.17
CA ARG A 15 -6.37 -5.82 3.09
C ARG A 15 -7.05 -5.79 1.73
N GLY A 16 -8.27 -6.31 1.65
CA GLY A 16 -9.04 -6.32 0.41
C GLY A 16 -9.36 -4.90 -0.06
N ILE A 17 -9.85 -4.05 0.85
CA ILE A 17 -10.12 -2.62 0.57
C ILE A 17 -8.85 -1.91 0.12
N ALA A 18 -7.72 -2.16 0.80
CA ALA A 18 -6.46 -1.53 0.45
C ALA A 18 -5.99 -1.91 -0.97
N VAL A 19 -6.05 -3.20 -1.35
CA VAL A 19 -5.69 -3.62 -2.72
C VAL A 19 -6.66 -3.05 -3.75
N ILE A 20 -7.98 -3.01 -3.46
CA ILE A 20 -8.97 -2.38 -4.34
C ILE A 20 -8.61 -0.90 -4.56
N GLY A 21 -8.34 -0.16 -3.49
CA GLY A 21 -7.97 1.25 -3.59
C GLY A 21 -6.66 1.47 -4.38
N ILE A 22 -5.68 0.57 -4.24
CA ILE A 22 -4.45 0.59 -5.04
C ILE A 22 -4.76 0.40 -6.53
N ILE A 23 -5.62 -0.57 -6.89
CA ILE A 23 -6.02 -0.81 -8.29
C ILE A 23 -6.69 0.44 -8.88
N LEU A 24 -7.64 1.03 -8.16
CA LEU A 24 -8.38 2.21 -8.64
C LEU A 24 -7.49 3.43 -8.79
N PHE A 25 -6.56 3.63 -7.85
CA PHE A 25 -5.59 4.71 -7.90
C PHE A 25 -4.65 4.58 -9.10
N HIS A 26 -4.00 3.43 -9.26
CA HIS A 26 -3.09 3.19 -10.40
C HIS A 26 -3.81 3.20 -11.75
N ALA A 27 -5.06 2.76 -11.81
CA ALA A 27 -5.85 2.86 -13.04
C ALA A 27 -6.07 4.32 -13.44
N VAL A 28 -6.43 5.20 -12.50
CA VAL A 28 -6.63 6.64 -12.77
C VAL A 28 -5.33 7.34 -13.16
N GLU A 29 -4.19 6.88 -12.65
CA GLU A 29 -2.84 7.32 -13.09
C GLU A 29 -2.37 6.58 -14.36
N SER A 30 -3.22 5.75 -14.98
CA SER A 30 -2.90 4.94 -16.16
C SER A 30 -1.64 4.09 -15.96
N PHE A 31 -1.43 3.60 -14.73
CA PHE A 31 -0.22 2.89 -14.30
C PHE A 31 1.07 3.66 -14.60
N ASP A 32 1.02 4.99 -14.35
CA ASP A 32 2.13 5.93 -14.52
C ASP A 32 2.62 6.10 -15.97
N ALA A 33 1.88 5.57 -16.96
CA ALA A 33 2.06 5.87 -18.37
C ALA A 33 1.37 7.19 -18.74
N TYR A 34 1.63 8.25 -17.96
CA TYR A 34 0.95 9.54 -18.03
C TYR A 34 0.93 10.14 -19.45
N TYR A 35 -0.27 10.51 -19.89
CA TYR A 35 -0.48 11.20 -21.18
C TYR A 35 -1.49 12.33 -21.01
N PRO A 36 -1.06 13.61 -21.19
CA PRO A 36 -1.90 14.77 -20.86
C PRO A 36 -3.09 14.99 -21.82
N ASN A 37 -3.05 14.41 -23.01
CA ASN A 37 -4.01 14.65 -24.08
C ASN A 37 -4.82 13.39 -24.44
N ALA A 38 -5.32 12.68 -23.43
CA ALA A 38 -6.14 11.49 -23.65
C ALA A 38 -7.30 11.78 -24.62
N ARG A 39 -7.59 10.84 -25.52
CA ARG A 39 -8.53 11.01 -26.62
C ARG A 39 -9.99 11.02 -26.15
N LEU A 40 -10.32 10.15 -25.20
CA LEU A 40 -11.64 10.02 -24.60
C LEU A 40 -11.63 10.68 -23.23
N THR A 41 -12.05 11.93 -23.14
CA THR A 41 -12.14 12.71 -21.91
C THR A 41 -13.60 12.89 -21.49
N PHE A 42 -13.80 13.12 -20.19
CA PHE A 42 -15.11 13.42 -19.60
C PHE A 42 -15.04 14.73 -18.80
N PRO A 43 -16.11 15.56 -18.77
CA PRO A 43 -16.09 16.85 -18.07
C PRO A 43 -15.71 16.78 -16.56
N CYS A 44 -15.84 15.61 -15.93
CA CYS A 44 -15.50 15.44 -14.52
C CYS A 44 -14.13 14.77 -14.28
N ASP A 45 -13.27 14.61 -15.28
CA ASP A 45 -11.98 13.93 -15.16
C ASP A 45 -11.12 14.49 -14.03
N GLU A 46 -11.00 15.82 -13.95
CA GLU A 46 -10.25 16.47 -12.88
C GLU A 46 -10.84 16.20 -11.49
N MET A 47 -12.16 16.22 -11.37
CA MET A 47 -12.85 15.91 -10.11
C MET A 47 -12.64 14.45 -9.72
N VAL A 48 -12.72 13.53 -10.66
CA VAL A 48 -12.46 12.10 -10.45
C VAL A 48 -11.02 11.89 -9.98
N TYR A 49 -10.05 12.49 -10.65
CA TYR A 49 -8.64 12.43 -10.28
C TYR A 49 -8.43 12.90 -8.82
N ARG A 50 -8.95 14.07 -8.48
CA ARG A 50 -8.83 14.64 -7.11
C ARG A 50 -9.48 13.75 -6.06
N ILE A 51 -10.68 13.23 -6.29
CA ILE A 51 -11.38 12.35 -5.34
C ILE A 51 -10.60 11.04 -5.14
N VAL A 52 -10.18 10.39 -6.23
CA VAL A 52 -9.46 9.12 -6.16
C VAL A 52 -8.10 9.29 -5.47
N THR A 53 -7.37 10.35 -5.81
CA THR A 53 -6.09 10.68 -5.18
C THR A 53 -6.29 11.00 -3.68
N PHE A 54 -7.29 11.81 -3.33
CA PHE A 54 -7.58 12.11 -1.93
C PHE A 54 -7.90 10.86 -1.11
N LEU A 55 -8.71 9.94 -1.63
CA LEU A 55 -9.12 8.75 -0.90
C LEU A 55 -8.02 7.67 -0.86
N PHE A 56 -7.22 7.51 -1.90
CA PHE A 56 -6.39 6.30 -2.04
C PHE A 56 -4.89 6.58 -2.04
N SER A 57 -4.43 7.71 -2.61
CA SER A 57 -3.00 8.01 -2.67
C SER A 57 -2.39 8.17 -1.28
N GLY A 58 -1.33 7.45 -1.01
CA GLY A 58 -0.64 7.52 0.29
C GLY A 58 -1.32 6.74 1.43
N LYS A 59 -2.60 6.35 1.32
CA LYS A 59 -3.37 5.71 2.39
C LYS A 59 -3.42 4.19 2.22
N MET A 60 -3.69 3.70 1.03
CA MET A 60 -3.92 2.28 0.79
C MET A 60 -2.69 1.42 1.04
N TYR A 61 -1.52 1.82 0.53
CA TYR A 61 -0.28 1.15 0.88
C TYR A 61 0.01 1.25 2.39
N GLY A 62 -0.35 2.38 3.02
CA GLY A 62 -0.15 2.57 4.45
C GLY A 62 -1.01 1.63 5.31
N ILE A 63 -2.30 1.42 4.97
CA ILE A 63 -3.16 0.41 5.60
C ILE A 63 -2.51 -0.97 5.44
N PHE A 64 -2.02 -1.28 4.25
CA PHE A 64 -1.36 -2.55 3.97
C PHE A 64 -0.07 -2.71 4.78
N ALA A 65 0.72 -1.65 4.93
CA ALA A 65 1.92 -1.61 5.76
C ALA A 65 1.60 -1.88 7.23
N MET A 66 0.60 -1.21 7.79
CA MET A 66 0.16 -1.43 9.17
C MET A 66 -0.31 -2.88 9.40
N LEU A 67 -1.07 -3.43 8.48
CA LEU A 67 -1.52 -4.83 8.54
C LEU A 67 -0.37 -5.83 8.35
N PHE A 68 0.72 -5.43 7.69
CA PHE A 68 1.94 -6.24 7.60
C PHE A 68 2.62 -6.36 8.97
N GLY A 69 2.75 -5.25 9.72
CA GLY A 69 3.27 -5.25 11.08
C GLY A 69 2.42 -6.10 12.04
N LEU A 70 1.09 -6.03 11.93
CA LEU A 70 0.17 -6.92 12.65
C LEU A 70 0.42 -8.39 12.30
N THR A 71 0.61 -8.69 11.02
CA THR A 71 0.89 -10.06 10.53
C THR A 71 2.22 -10.58 11.07
N PHE A 72 3.24 -9.75 11.13
CA PHE A 72 4.53 -10.08 11.74
C PHE A 72 4.36 -10.50 13.22
N TYR A 73 3.61 -9.72 14.01
CA TYR A 73 3.28 -10.09 15.39
C TYR A 73 2.60 -11.45 15.49
N ILE A 74 1.58 -11.68 14.67
CA ILE A 74 0.84 -12.96 14.64
C ILE A 74 1.76 -14.12 14.28
N MET A 75 2.64 -13.94 13.31
CA MET A 75 3.57 -14.99 12.87
C MET A 75 4.57 -15.38 13.95
N LEU A 76 5.17 -14.40 14.64
CA LEU A 76 6.11 -14.68 15.73
C LEU A 76 5.44 -15.39 16.89
N ASN A 77 4.20 -15.03 17.24
CA ASN A 77 3.45 -15.69 18.31
C ASN A 77 2.95 -17.10 17.92
N ARG A 78 2.95 -17.45 16.63
CA ARG A 78 2.57 -18.78 16.11
C ARG A 78 3.76 -19.68 15.77
N SER A 79 4.90 -19.53 16.46
CA SER A 79 6.09 -20.36 16.27
C SER A 79 6.99 -20.06 15.06
N MET A 80 6.78 -18.96 14.33
CA MET A 80 7.74 -18.55 13.29
C MET A 80 9.01 -18.00 13.94
N THR A 81 10.18 -18.55 13.60
CA THR A 81 11.47 -18.01 14.05
C THR A 81 11.82 -16.73 13.30
N ARG A 82 12.65 -15.86 13.90
CA ARG A 82 13.13 -14.63 13.27
C ARG A 82 13.92 -14.90 11.99
N THR A 83 14.71 -15.96 11.97
CA THR A 83 15.46 -16.40 10.78
C THR A 83 14.52 -16.79 9.64
N ARG A 84 13.45 -17.53 9.93
CA ARG A 84 12.43 -17.86 8.92
C ARG A 84 11.70 -16.64 8.41
N PHE A 85 11.43 -15.68 9.29
CA PHE A 85 10.84 -14.43 8.86
C PHE A 85 11.80 -13.63 7.98
N ALA A 86 13.10 -13.55 8.33
CA ALA A 86 14.11 -12.92 7.48
C ALA A 86 14.17 -13.57 6.09
N TRP A 87 14.20 -14.90 6.02
CA TRP A 87 14.13 -15.64 4.75
C TRP A 87 12.86 -15.32 3.96
N ARG A 88 11.74 -15.22 4.65
CA ARG A 88 10.48 -14.82 4.05
C ARG A 88 10.55 -13.42 3.44
N MET A 89 11.29 -12.48 4.04
CA MET A 89 11.52 -11.14 3.49
C MET A 89 12.43 -11.18 2.26
N VAL A 90 13.48 -12.01 2.24
CA VAL A 90 14.29 -12.24 1.03
C VAL A 90 13.44 -12.75 -0.13
N LEU A 91 12.56 -13.73 0.14
CA LEU A 91 11.64 -14.22 -0.88
C LEU A 91 10.65 -13.12 -1.35
N LEU A 92 10.16 -12.27 -0.44
CA LEU A 92 9.30 -11.15 -0.79
C LEU A 92 10.03 -10.13 -1.66
N PHE A 93 11.29 -9.86 -1.35
CA PHE A 93 12.15 -8.99 -2.17
C PHE A 93 12.31 -9.53 -3.59
N MET A 94 12.55 -10.84 -3.74
CA MET A 94 12.64 -11.48 -5.06
C MET A 94 11.30 -11.42 -5.84
N ILE A 95 10.18 -11.60 -5.14
CA ILE A 95 8.85 -11.42 -5.74
C ILE A 95 8.64 -9.97 -6.17
N GLY A 96 9.06 -9.00 -5.37
CA GLY A 96 9.02 -7.58 -5.71
C GLY A 96 9.88 -7.26 -6.94
N LEU A 97 11.11 -7.78 -7.03
CA LEU A 97 11.95 -7.61 -8.22
C LEU A 97 11.30 -8.22 -9.48
N ALA A 98 10.64 -9.38 -9.35
CA ALA A 98 9.90 -9.96 -10.46
C ALA A 98 8.68 -9.10 -10.86
N ASN A 99 8.04 -8.42 -9.89
CA ASN A 99 6.95 -7.48 -10.17
C ASN A 99 7.46 -6.20 -10.82
N ILE A 100 8.61 -5.65 -10.36
CA ILE A 100 9.27 -4.49 -10.96
C ILE A 100 9.54 -4.73 -12.46
N ALA A 101 9.91 -5.92 -12.85
CA ALA A 101 10.13 -6.26 -14.25
C ALA A 101 8.91 -5.96 -15.14
N ILE A 102 7.69 -5.98 -14.56
CA ILE A 102 6.44 -5.73 -15.28
C ILE A 102 5.95 -4.30 -15.03
N TYR A 103 5.96 -3.87 -13.77
CA TYR A 103 5.42 -2.60 -13.29
C TYR A 103 6.43 -1.89 -12.39
N ASP A 104 6.84 -0.69 -12.77
CA ASP A 104 7.86 0.09 -12.07
C ASP A 104 7.43 0.56 -10.67
N GLY A 105 6.14 0.82 -10.43
CA GLY A 105 5.59 1.30 -9.15
C GLY A 105 5.50 0.23 -8.03
N ASP A 106 6.42 -0.75 -7.96
CA ASP A 106 6.38 -1.81 -6.94
C ASP A 106 6.73 -1.30 -5.53
N ILE A 107 5.97 -1.79 -4.55
CA ILE A 107 6.21 -1.50 -3.13
C ILE A 107 6.71 -2.73 -2.33
N LEU A 108 6.65 -3.95 -2.90
CA LEU A 108 6.99 -5.18 -2.18
C LEU A 108 8.47 -5.23 -1.81
N THR A 109 9.35 -4.70 -2.66
CA THR A 109 10.79 -4.58 -2.39
C THR A 109 11.04 -3.72 -1.16
N THR A 110 10.40 -2.56 -1.06
CA THR A 110 10.46 -1.67 0.11
C THR A 110 9.88 -2.33 1.36
N TYR A 111 8.77 -3.05 1.23
CA TYR A 111 8.20 -3.81 2.35
C TYR A 111 9.12 -4.91 2.84
N ALA A 112 9.84 -5.58 1.95
CA ALA A 112 10.81 -6.59 2.33
C ALA A 112 11.97 -5.98 3.15
N LEU A 113 12.51 -4.85 2.71
CA LEU A 113 13.57 -4.13 3.42
C LEU A 113 13.09 -3.63 4.80
N CYS A 114 11.95 -2.95 4.88
CA CYS A 114 11.35 -2.52 6.13
C CYS A 114 11.00 -3.71 7.06
N GLY A 115 10.59 -4.84 6.48
CA GLY A 115 10.31 -6.07 7.21
C GLY A 115 11.55 -6.67 7.89
N LEU A 116 12.72 -6.58 7.26
CA LEU A 116 13.99 -6.96 7.89
C LEU A 116 14.32 -6.05 9.09
N LEU A 117 14.11 -4.74 8.95
CA LEU A 117 14.32 -3.77 10.04
C LEU A 117 13.34 -3.98 11.21
N LEU A 118 12.18 -4.57 10.98
CA LEU A 118 11.21 -4.89 12.01
C LEU A 118 11.66 -6.02 12.96
N ILE A 119 12.58 -6.89 12.51
CA ILE A 119 13.04 -8.06 13.28
C ILE A 119 13.69 -7.66 14.61
N PRO A 120 14.70 -6.77 14.68
CA PRO A 120 15.27 -6.34 15.94
C PRO A 120 14.25 -5.62 16.84
N CYS A 121 13.32 -4.85 16.25
CA CYS A 121 12.28 -4.14 16.99
C CYS A 121 11.33 -5.09 17.74
N SER A 122 11.21 -6.34 17.31
CA SER A 122 10.39 -7.34 18.00
C SER A 122 10.87 -7.66 19.42
N ARG A 123 12.12 -7.33 19.78
CA ARG A 123 12.70 -7.55 21.12
C ARG A 123 12.48 -6.37 22.07
N LEU A 124 12.11 -5.22 21.55
CA LEU A 124 11.94 -4.00 22.34
C LEU A 124 10.69 -4.09 23.22
N SER A 125 10.76 -3.43 24.38
CA SER A 125 9.58 -3.25 25.23
C SER A 125 8.56 -2.34 24.53
N ASN A 126 7.30 -2.39 24.96
CA ASN A 126 6.25 -1.57 24.37
C ASN A 126 6.55 -0.06 24.49
N ARG A 127 7.21 0.37 25.58
CA ARG A 127 7.59 1.78 25.80
C ARG A 127 8.57 2.25 24.70
N TRP A 128 9.66 1.52 24.50
CA TRP A 128 10.64 1.84 23.47
C TRP A 128 10.06 1.73 22.06
N LEU A 129 9.21 0.73 21.85
CA LEU A 129 8.54 0.58 20.56
C LEU A 129 7.64 1.79 20.24
N TRP A 130 6.90 2.32 21.22
CA TRP A 130 6.13 3.55 21.08
C TRP A 130 7.03 4.76 20.78
N VAL A 131 8.11 4.94 21.53
CA VAL A 131 9.05 6.05 21.30
C VAL A 131 9.59 6.03 19.87
N ILE A 132 10.06 4.87 19.39
CA ILE A 132 10.59 4.73 18.04
C ILE A 132 9.48 4.94 16.99
N THR A 133 8.28 4.40 17.22
CA THR A 133 7.15 4.56 16.30
C THR A 133 6.80 6.04 16.13
N VAL A 134 6.65 6.77 17.22
CA VAL A 134 6.35 8.21 17.18
C VAL A 134 7.49 8.99 16.52
N ALA A 135 8.73 8.71 16.89
CA ALA A 135 9.90 9.38 16.33
C ALA A 135 10.01 9.17 14.79
N VAL A 136 9.77 7.95 14.32
CA VAL A 136 9.81 7.63 12.88
C VAL A 136 8.63 8.26 12.14
N LEU A 137 7.41 8.20 12.70
CA LEU A 137 6.21 8.79 12.07
C LEU A 137 6.21 10.33 12.11
N ALA A 138 7.04 10.95 12.96
CA ALA A 138 7.29 12.39 12.95
C ALA A 138 8.17 12.85 11.77
N GLN A 139 8.55 11.94 10.86
CA GLN A 139 9.29 12.24 9.64
C GLN A 139 10.61 13.00 9.92
N PRO A 140 11.55 12.41 10.67
CA PRO A 140 12.74 13.15 11.15
C PRO A 140 13.67 13.61 10.04
N PHE A 141 13.74 12.91 8.93
CA PHE A 141 14.57 13.28 7.78
C PHE A 141 13.98 14.49 7.05
N GLU A 142 12.69 14.48 6.80
CA GLU A 142 11.94 15.57 6.17
C GLU A 142 11.92 16.81 7.07
N LEU A 143 11.83 16.60 8.40
CA LEU A 143 11.96 17.70 9.37
C LEU A 143 13.36 18.31 9.34
N TRP A 144 14.40 17.49 9.25
CA TRP A 144 15.76 17.97 9.12
C TRP A 144 15.95 18.76 7.81
N GLN A 145 15.42 18.28 6.68
CA GLN A 145 15.44 19.01 5.41
C GLN A 145 14.76 20.38 5.54
N LEU A 146 13.57 20.41 6.16
CA LEU A 146 12.84 21.65 6.38
C LEU A 146 13.63 22.65 7.23
N LEU A 147 14.27 22.21 8.32
CA LEU A 147 15.00 23.07 9.25
C LEU A 147 16.36 23.50 8.72
N SER A 148 17.05 22.65 7.97
CA SER A 148 18.38 22.96 7.42
C SER A 148 18.35 23.70 6.09
N GLY A 149 17.19 23.72 5.40
CA GLY A 149 17.09 24.20 4.02
C GLY A 149 17.79 23.31 2.98
N TRP A 150 18.35 22.16 3.41
CA TRP A 150 18.95 21.21 2.49
C TRP A 150 17.86 20.38 1.81
N THR A 151 17.98 20.19 0.51
CA THR A 151 17.07 19.33 -0.27
C THR A 151 17.85 18.17 -0.87
N MET A 152 17.23 16.98 -0.84
CA MET A 152 17.81 15.81 -1.50
C MET A 152 17.87 16.05 -3.01
N PRO A 153 19.02 15.82 -3.69
CA PRO A 153 19.07 15.86 -5.13
C PRO A 153 18.09 14.85 -5.75
N SER A 154 17.14 15.35 -6.53
CA SER A 154 16.02 14.54 -7.03
C SER A 154 15.91 14.48 -8.55
N ASP A 155 16.70 15.28 -9.28
CA ASP A 155 16.58 15.38 -10.74
C ASP A 155 16.70 14.02 -11.42
N TRP A 156 17.68 13.19 -11.00
CA TRP A 156 17.87 11.84 -11.52
C TRP A 156 16.65 10.92 -11.33
N ILE A 157 15.89 11.11 -10.24
CA ILE A 157 14.67 10.32 -9.96
C ILE A 157 13.59 10.66 -10.99
N TRP A 158 13.40 11.96 -11.24
CA TRP A 158 12.40 12.43 -12.20
C TRP A 158 12.81 12.14 -13.64
N ASP A 159 14.11 12.21 -13.95
CA ASP A 159 14.64 11.83 -15.26
C ASP A 159 14.41 10.34 -15.54
N ASP A 160 14.68 9.47 -14.56
CA ASP A 160 14.42 8.03 -14.68
C ASP A 160 12.93 7.75 -14.87
N TYR A 161 12.03 8.38 -14.08
CA TYR A 161 10.59 8.21 -14.27
C TYR A 161 10.09 8.75 -15.60
N ALA A 162 10.57 9.90 -16.05
CA ALA A 162 10.20 10.45 -17.35
C ALA A 162 10.66 9.53 -18.49
N MET A 163 11.83 8.93 -18.37
CA MET A 163 12.33 7.93 -19.31
C MET A 163 11.46 6.66 -19.28
N LEU A 164 11.18 6.11 -18.11
CA LEU A 164 10.34 4.91 -17.95
C LEU A 164 8.95 5.16 -18.54
N ALA A 165 8.31 6.29 -18.25
CA ALA A 165 6.98 6.63 -18.78
C ALA A 165 6.96 6.64 -20.31
N ARG A 166 7.98 7.20 -20.99
CA ARG A 166 8.10 7.16 -22.46
C ARG A 166 8.23 5.72 -22.98
N HIS A 167 9.03 4.90 -22.29
CA HIS A 167 9.20 3.51 -22.69
C HIS A 167 7.95 2.67 -22.46
N HIS A 168 7.17 2.93 -21.41
CA HIS A 168 5.87 2.29 -21.20
C HIS A 168 4.91 2.58 -22.35
N GLN A 169 5.03 3.76 -22.97
CA GLN A 169 4.19 4.15 -24.12
C GLN A 169 4.65 3.51 -25.45
N GLU A 170 5.95 3.51 -25.70
CA GLU A 170 6.49 3.27 -27.06
C GLU A 170 7.20 1.92 -27.23
N SER A 171 7.63 1.28 -26.15
CA SER A 171 8.50 0.10 -26.23
C SER A 171 7.73 -1.21 -26.24
N GLY A 172 8.36 -2.25 -26.78
CA GLY A 172 7.88 -3.63 -26.66
C GLY A 172 8.08 -4.22 -25.27
N PHE A 173 7.39 -5.32 -24.96
CA PHE A 173 7.39 -5.98 -23.65
C PHE A 173 8.79 -6.23 -23.08
N TRP A 174 9.69 -6.84 -23.85
CA TRP A 174 11.05 -7.18 -23.35
C TRP A 174 11.91 -5.96 -23.06
N GLN A 175 11.75 -4.90 -23.82
CA GLN A 175 12.47 -3.65 -23.58
C GLN A 175 11.97 -2.98 -22.30
N ASN A 176 10.67 -2.98 -22.03
CA ASN A 176 10.10 -2.54 -20.75
C ASN A 176 10.68 -3.34 -19.57
N VAL A 177 10.71 -4.68 -19.68
CA VAL A 177 11.29 -5.54 -18.64
C VAL A 177 12.73 -5.17 -18.32
N ILE A 178 13.58 -4.97 -19.34
CA ILE A 178 14.99 -4.63 -19.15
C ILE A 178 15.15 -3.27 -18.48
N LEU A 179 14.42 -2.26 -18.95
CA LEU A 179 14.52 -0.90 -18.44
C LEU A 179 13.96 -0.78 -17.02
N ASN A 180 12.85 -1.44 -16.73
CA ASN A 180 12.30 -1.51 -15.39
C ASN A 180 13.30 -2.15 -14.40
N LEU A 181 13.94 -3.26 -14.76
CA LEU A 181 14.96 -3.90 -13.90
C LEU A 181 16.19 -3.02 -13.71
N GLN A 182 16.53 -2.19 -14.67
CA GLN A 182 17.71 -1.34 -14.61
C GLN A 182 17.46 -0.05 -13.81
N TYR A 183 16.31 0.60 -13.98
CA TYR A 183 16.06 1.96 -13.49
C TYR A 183 14.97 2.04 -12.41
N ALA A 184 13.94 1.18 -12.44
CA ALA A 184 12.79 1.36 -11.57
C ALA A 184 13.09 1.12 -10.09
N PHE A 185 13.93 0.15 -9.72
CA PHE A 185 14.24 -0.10 -8.31
C PHE A 185 14.96 1.08 -7.63
N PRO A 186 16.06 1.63 -8.16
CA PRO A 186 16.69 2.81 -7.57
C PRO A 186 15.79 4.04 -7.60
N ALA A 187 15.04 4.29 -8.68
CA ALA A 187 14.09 5.39 -8.77
C ALA A 187 12.99 5.30 -7.70
N ASN A 188 12.38 4.13 -7.51
CA ASN A 188 11.39 3.88 -6.46
C ASN A 188 11.95 4.13 -5.05
N LEU A 189 13.13 3.60 -4.76
CA LEU A 189 13.75 3.78 -3.45
C LEU A 189 14.06 5.26 -3.19
N GLY A 190 14.58 5.96 -4.19
CA GLY A 190 14.83 7.41 -4.17
C GLY A 190 13.53 8.19 -3.95
N TYR A 191 12.48 7.89 -4.71
CA TYR A 191 11.17 8.52 -4.57
C TYR A 191 10.56 8.30 -3.17
N PHE A 192 10.64 7.09 -2.62
CA PHE A 192 10.13 6.81 -1.28
C PHE A 192 10.94 7.52 -0.19
N ALA A 193 12.24 7.69 -0.39
CA ALA A 193 13.07 8.50 0.49
C ALA A 193 12.73 10.00 0.36
N LEU A 194 12.60 10.52 -0.87
CA LEU A 194 12.28 11.91 -1.14
C LEU A 194 10.92 12.35 -0.58
N THR A 195 9.92 11.46 -0.64
CA THR A 195 8.53 11.75 -0.25
C THR A 195 8.17 11.35 1.19
N GLY A 196 9.15 10.95 2.01
CA GLY A 196 8.91 10.47 3.38
C GLY A 196 8.15 9.15 3.49
N ARG A 197 7.86 8.49 2.35
CA ARG A 197 7.12 7.22 2.33
C ARG A 197 7.91 6.07 2.95
N LEU A 198 9.23 6.08 2.83
CA LEU A 198 10.09 5.04 3.41
C LEU A 198 9.99 5.02 4.94
N THR A 199 10.12 6.18 5.57
CA THR A 199 9.97 6.36 7.02
C THR A 199 8.53 6.08 7.45
N GLN A 200 7.54 6.52 6.69
CA GLN A 200 6.14 6.25 6.96
C GLN A 200 5.81 4.75 6.93
N ILE A 201 6.27 4.01 5.92
CA ILE A 201 6.06 2.55 5.81
C ILE A 201 6.65 1.84 7.03
N PHE A 202 7.88 2.16 7.40
CA PHE A 202 8.52 1.55 8.57
C PHE A 202 7.79 1.90 9.87
N GLY A 203 7.41 3.17 10.07
CA GLY A 203 6.60 3.60 11.22
C GLY A 203 5.24 2.89 11.30
N LEU A 204 4.58 2.67 10.17
CA LEU A 204 3.32 1.92 10.09
C LEU A 204 3.51 0.42 10.38
N PHE A 205 4.64 -0.17 10.00
CA PHE A 205 4.99 -1.54 10.42
C PHE A 205 5.11 -1.63 11.95
N LEU A 206 5.79 -0.67 12.57
CA LEU A 206 5.92 -0.60 14.04
C LEU A 206 4.55 -0.39 14.71
N LEU A 207 3.71 0.49 14.16
CA LEU A 207 2.35 0.73 14.66
C LEU A 207 1.50 -0.54 14.56
N GLY A 208 1.57 -1.27 13.46
CA GLY A 208 0.90 -2.55 13.27
C GLY A 208 1.38 -3.63 14.26
N LEU A 209 2.68 -3.67 14.54
CA LEU A 209 3.26 -4.53 15.60
C LEU A 209 2.70 -4.17 16.97
N LEU A 210 2.59 -2.88 17.30
CA LEU A 210 1.97 -2.38 18.54
C LEU A 210 0.50 -2.76 18.62
N PHE A 211 -0.28 -2.55 17.56
CA PHE A 211 -1.69 -2.93 17.51
C PHE A 211 -1.87 -4.46 17.72
N GLY A 212 -0.93 -5.25 17.21
CA GLY A 212 -0.86 -6.68 17.48
C GLY A 212 -0.63 -6.97 18.96
N ARG A 213 0.36 -6.33 19.61
CA ARG A 213 0.69 -6.53 21.02
C ARG A 213 -0.44 -6.11 21.96
N TYR A 214 -1.12 -4.99 21.65
CA TYR A 214 -2.31 -4.52 22.38
C TYR A 214 -3.60 -5.26 21.99
N ARG A 215 -3.51 -6.20 21.03
CA ARG A 215 -4.63 -7.03 20.58
C ARG A 215 -5.84 -6.23 20.11
N LEU A 216 -5.63 -5.08 19.49
CA LEU A 216 -6.73 -4.18 19.10
C LEU A 216 -7.69 -4.80 18.10
N PHE A 217 -7.22 -5.70 17.23
CA PHE A 217 -8.03 -6.41 16.25
C PHE A 217 -8.57 -7.77 16.73
N PHE A 218 -8.18 -8.27 17.92
CA PHE A 218 -8.43 -9.66 18.32
C PHE A 218 -9.69 -9.87 19.17
N ASN A 219 -10.19 -8.84 19.82
CA ASN A 219 -11.19 -8.98 20.89
C ASN A 219 -12.63 -8.81 20.41
N GLU A 220 -12.97 -9.25 19.21
CA GLU A 220 -14.36 -9.32 18.69
C GLU A 220 -15.20 -8.07 19.02
N GLY A 221 -14.62 -6.89 18.85
CA GLY A 221 -15.28 -5.62 19.12
C GLY A 221 -15.15 -5.07 20.55
N ARG A 222 -14.48 -5.73 21.49
CA ARG A 222 -14.26 -5.18 22.85
C ARG A 222 -13.46 -3.87 22.84
N ASN A 223 -12.62 -3.66 21.82
CA ASN A 223 -11.81 -2.44 21.66
C ASN A 223 -12.55 -1.33 20.88
N LEU A 224 -13.86 -1.41 20.67
CA LEU A 224 -14.61 -0.42 19.90
C LEU A 224 -14.51 0.99 20.46
N PHE A 225 -14.41 1.14 21.79
CA PHE A 225 -14.21 2.46 22.38
C PHE A 225 -12.87 3.08 21.93
N ILE A 226 -11.79 2.29 21.93
CA ILE A 226 -10.47 2.74 21.46
C ILE A 226 -10.55 3.12 19.98
N TRP A 227 -11.20 2.30 19.15
CA TRP A 227 -11.40 2.60 17.73
C TRP A 227 -12.24 3.86 17.49
N LYS A 228 -13.27 4.12 18.33
CA LYS A 228 -14.02 5.38 18.28
C LYS A 228 -13.13 6.59 18.60
N CYS A 229 -12.29 6.49 19.64
CA CYS A 229 -11.35 7.55 19.98
C CYS A 229 -10.34 7.78 18.85
N ILE A 230 -9.75 6.72 18.29
CA ILE A 230 -8.84 6.83 17.14
C ILE A 230 -9.57 7.51 15.97
N PHE A 231 -10.79 7.09 15.64
CA PHE A 231 -11.58 7.66 14.56
C PHE A 231 -11.82 9.15 14.74
N ILE A 232 -12.31 9.58 15.90
CA ILE A 232 -12.63 10.99 16.16
C ILE A 232 -11.37 11.85 16.07
N VAL A 233 -10.30 11.44 16.76
CA VAL A 233 -9.04 12.21 16.77
C VAL A 233 -8.41 12.26 15.38
N SER A 234 -8.32 11.14 14.72
CA SER A 234 -7.72 11.07 13.38
C SER A 234 -8.56 11.82 12.33
N LEU A 235 -9.88 11.77 12.41
CA LEU A 235 -10.77 12.52 11.52
C LEU A 235 -10.62 14.04 11.73
N MET A 236 -10.55 14.50 12.99
CA MET A 236 -10.30 15.91 13.29
C MET A 236 -8.95 16.37 12.74
N LEU A 237 -7.89 15.61 12.97
CA LEU A 237 -6.56 15.91 12.44
C LEU A 237 -6.52 15.85 10.90
N ALA A 238 -7.24 14.93 10.29
CA ALA A 238 -7.34 14.81 8.83
C ALA A 238 -8.03 16.05 8.23
N VAL A 239 -9.17 16.46 8.79
CA VAL A 239 -9.92 17.64 8.29
C VAL A 239 -9.11 18.91 8.47
N ILE A 240 -8.59 19.17 9.69
CA ILE A 240 -7.79 20.36 9.98
C ILE A 240 -6.52 20.37 9.13
N GLY A 241 -5.82 19.23 9.04
CA GLY A 241 -4.59 19.10 8.28
C GLY A 241 -4.80 19.29 6.78
N SER A 242 -5.85 18.70 6.21
CA SER A 242 -6.17 18.85 4.78
C SER A 242 -6.57 20.28 4.43
N TRP A 243 -7.35 20.93 5.29
CA TRP A 243 -7.69 22.34 5.11
C TRP A 243 -6.43 23.23 5.19
N TRP A 244 -5.60 23.02 6.20
CA TRP A 244 -4.33 23.72 6.35
C TRP A 244 -3.39 23.48 5.15
N GLN A 245 -3.25 22.24 4.69
CA GLN A 245 -2.41 21.91 3.53
C GLN A 245 -2.85 22.65 2.26
N ALA A 246 -4.17 22.82 2.05
CA ALA A 246 -4.70 23.54 0.91
C ALA A 246 -4.26 25.00 0.88
N GLU A 247 -4.18 25.68 2.04
CA GLU A 247 -3.70 27.07 2.16
C GLU A 247 -2.20 27.21 1.84
N TYR A 248 -1.40 26.17 2.07
CA TYR A 248 0.04 26.19 1.83
C TYR A 248 0.45 25.52 0.50
N THR A 249 -0.52 25.35 -0.40
CA THR A 249 -0.27 24.90 -1.78
C THR A 249 -0.42 26.10 -2.72
N ILE A 250 0.70 26.50 -3.35
CA ILE A 250 0.76 27.64 -4.28
C ILE A 250 0.91 27.09 -5.69
N ASP A 251 0.08 27.54 -6.63
CA ASP A 251 0.10 27.11 -8.04
C ASP A 251 0.15 25.58 -8.21
N GLN A 252 -0.62 24.87 -7.38
CA GLN A 252 -0.66 23.40 -7.32
C GLN A 252 0.66 22.74 -6.85
N GLN A 253 1.64 23.52 -6.39
CA GLN A 253 2.88 22.99 -5.80
C GLN A 253 2.86 23.17 -4.28
N PRO A 254 3.09 22.10 -3.50
CA PRO A 254 3.16 22.23 -2.05
C PRO A 254 4.44 22.98 -1.65
N THR A 255 4.29 23.93 -0.71
CA THR A 255 5.46 24.54 -0.05
C THR A 255 6.26 23.48 0.73
N SER A 256 7.53 23.76 1.07
CA SER A 256 8.36 22.85 1.87
C SER A 256 7.68 22.41 3.17
N ILE A 257 6.93 23.32 3.80
CA ILE A 257 6.17 23.03 5.02
C ILE A 257 5.00 22.07 4.71
N ALA A 258 4.24 22.33 3.65
CA ALA A 258 3.13 21.44 3.23
C ALA A 258 3.64 20.05 2.84
N HIS A 259 4.81 20.00 2.20
CA HIS A 259 5.48 18.72 1.87
C HIS A 259 5.83 17.91 3.13
N TYR A 260 6.41 18.54 4.15
CA TYR A 260 6.72 17.90 5.43
C TYR A 260 5.47 17.32 6.13
N PHE A 261 4.37 18.08 6.15
CA PHE A 261 3.15 17.63 6.85
C PHE A 261 2.33 16.60 6.05
N SER A 262 2.54 16.46 4.75
CA SER A 262 1.78 15.55 3.88
C SER A 262 1.74 14.10 4.37
N PRO A 263 2.85 13.43 4.75
CA PRO A 263 2.81 12.08 5.31
C PRO A 263 2.07 11.99 6.64
N ILE A 264 2.14 13.04 7.48
CA ILE A 264 1.46 13.09 8.77
C ILE A 264 -0.05 13.23 8.59
N ILE A 265 -0.49 14.06 7.65
CA ILE A 265 -1.92 14.20 7.29
C ILE A 265 -2.44 12.89 6.69
N ASN A 266 -1.66 12.26 5.79
CA ASN A 266 -2.00 10.96 5.23
C ASN A 266 -2.12 9.88 6.31
N LEU A 267 -1.29 9.90 7.35
CA LEU A 267 -1.42 9.02 8.52
C LEU A 267 -2.76 9.23 9.24
N ALA A 268 -3.16 10.49 9.44
CA ALA A 268 -4.45 10.80 10.08
C ALA A 268 -5.63 10.28 9.23
N ILE A 269 -5.63 10.52 7.92
CA ILE A 269 -6.67 10.03 7.01
C ILE A 269 -6.72 8.50 7.03
N LEU A 270 -5.57 7.82 6.90
CA LEU A 270 -5.45 6.36 6.95
C LEU A 270 -6.01 5.77 8.24
N LEU A 271 -5.73 6.38 9.39
CA LEU A 271 -6.25 5.92 10.69
C LEU A 271 -7.76 6.16 10.79
N ALA A 272 -8.28 7.27 10.24
CA ALA A 272 -9.72 7.51 10.16
C ALA A 272 -10.41 6.46 9.28
N GLU A 273 -9.89 6.19 8.08
CA GLU A 273 -10.42 5.14 7.18
C GLU A 273 -10.37 3.76 7.81
N THR A 274 -9.24 3.37 8.39
CA THR A 274 -9.10 2.08 9.09
C THR A 274 -10.10 1.94 10.22
N SER A 275 -10.23 2.99 11.05
CA SER A 275 -11.14 2.99 12.19
C SER A 275 -12.59 2.95 11.74
N ALA A 276 -12.96 3.70 10.68
CA ALA A 276 -14.29 3.68 10.09
C ALA A 276 -14.65 2.26 9.64
N VAL A 277 -13.77 1.58 8.90
CA VAL A 277 -14.00 0.21 8.45
C VAL A 277 -14.18 -0.73 9.63
N VAL A 278 -13.35 -0.63 10.68
CA VAL A 278 -13.47 -1.47 11.89
C VAL A 278 -14.79 -1.21 12.61
N LEU A 279 -15.17 0.05 12.80
CA LEU A 279 -16.43 0.40 13.47
C LEU A 279 -17.65 -0.08 12.69
N LEU A 280 -17.67 0.13 11.37
CA LEU A 280 -18.73 -0.33 10.48
C LEU A 280 -18.82 -1.87 10.43
N TRP A 281 -17.68 -2.56 10.44
CA TRP A 281 -17.61 -4.01 10.49
C TRP A 281 -18.35 -4.59 11.69
N TYR A 282 -18.14 -4.00 12.87
CA TYR A 282 -18.78 -4.47 14.11
C TYR A 282 -20.21 -3.94 14.30
N ALA A 283 -20.56 -2.81 13.67
CA ALA A 283 -21.90 -2.23 13.76
C ALA A 283 -22.95 -2.99 12.92
N SER A 284 -22.56 -3.62 11.79
CA SER A 284 -23.50 -4.17 10.84
C SER A 284 -23.16 -5.59 10.39
N ALA A 285 -24.02 -6.56 10.73
CA ALA A 285 -23.93 -7.92 10.22
C ALA A 285 -24.17 -7.99 8.70
N GLN A 286 -25.01 -7.09 8.17
CA GLN A 286 -25.30 -7.00 6.73
C GLN A 286 -24.06 -6.57 5.97
N LEU A 287 -23.33 -5.55 6.48
CA LEU A 287 -22.08 -5.09 5.88
C LEU A 287 -21.02 -6.20 5.88
N ARG A 288 -20.89 -6.98 6.95
CA ARG A 288 -19.97 -8.13 6.98
C ARG A 288 -20.27 -9.15 5.88
N LYS A 289 -21.56 -9.43 5.62
CA LYS A 289 -21.95 -10.31 4.52
C LYS A 289 -21.62 -9.72 3.16
N LEU A 290 -21.88 -8.42 2.98
CA LEU A 290 -21.53 -7.70 1.74
C LEU A 290 -20.02 -7.69 1.49
N LEU A 291 -19.20 -7.52 2.53
CA LEU A 291 -17.75 -7.52 2.44
C LEU A 291 -17.11 -8.93 2.40
N SER A 292 -17.89 -10.00 2.44
CA SER A 292 -17.37 -11.38 2.37
C SER A 292 -16.50 -11.66 1.13
N PRO A 293 -16.86 -11.22 -0.10
CA PRO A 293 -15.99 -11.34 -1.27
C PRO A 293 -14.68 -10.53 -1.11
N VAL A 294 -14.76 -9.34 -0.48
CA VAL A 294 -13.59 -8.50 -0.20
C VAL A 294 -12.64 -9.17 0.80
N CYS A 295 -13.18 -9.89 1.80
CA CYS A 295 -12.34 -10.70 2.69
C CYS A 295 -11.65 -11.84 1.95
N ALA A 296 -12.32 -12.50 1.00
CA ALA A 296 -11.71 -13.54 0.15
C ALA A 296 -10.59 -12.94 -0.70
N PHE A 297 -10.83 -11.79 -1.31
CA PHE A 297 -9.87 -11.02 -2.08
C PHE A 297 -8.66 -10.60 -1.23
N GLY A 298 -8.87 -10.06 -0.03
CA GLY A 298 -7.81 -9.66 0.90
C GLY A 298 -6.96 -10.81 1.43
N ARG A 299 -7.52 -12.03 1.49
CA ARG A 299 -6.74 -13.26 1.79
C ARG A 299 -5.73 -13.60 0.71
N MET A 300 -5.97 -13.15 -0.50
CA MET A 300 -5.15 -13.38 -1.70
C MET A 300 -4.49 -12.06 -2.15
N SER A 301 -4.22 -11.17 -1.19
CA SER A 301 -3.75 -9.81 -1.47
C SER A 301 -2.45 -9.76 -2.27
N LEU A 302 -1.50 -10.68 -2.04
CA LEU A 302 -0.26 -10.76 -2.83
C LEU A 302 -0.56 -11.22 -4.27
N SER A 303 -1.38 -12.26 -4.44
CA SER A 303 -1.77 -12.74 -5.76
C SER A 303 -2.52 -11.67 -6.56
N ASN A 304 -3.46 -10.96 -5.91
CA ASN A 304 -4.23 -9.90 -6.54
C ASN A 304 -3.37 -8.65 -6.83
N TYR A 305 -2.40 -8.35 -5.96
CA TYR A 305 -1.43 -7.28 -6.20
C TYR A 305 -0.54 -7.56 -7.42
N LEU A 306 -0.02 -8.77 -7.57
CA LEU A 306 0.77 -9.15 -8.75
C LEU A 306 -0.10 -9.19 -10.02
N LEU A 307 -1.32 -9.70 -9.90
CA LEU A 307 -2.26 -9.75 -11.03
C LEU A 307 -2.68 -8.37 -11.51
N GLN A 308 -2.88 -7.40 -10.60
CA GLN A 308 -3.19 -6.03 -10.99
C GLN A 308 -2.06 -5.38 -11.80
N SER A 309 -0.79 -5.60 -11.40
CA SER A 309 0.37 -5.08 -12.14
C SER A 309 0.36 -5.61 -13.57
N LEU A 310 0.18 -6.94 -13.74
CA LEU A 310 0.11 -7.56 -15.08
C LEU A 310 -1.07 -7.03 -15.91
N LEU A 311 -2.27 -6.98 -15.32
CA LEU A 311 -3.48 -6.53 -16.03
C LEU A 311 -3.41 -5.03 -16.35
N GLY A 312 -2.96 -4.21 -15.42
CA GLY A 312 -2.85 -2.77 -15.60
C GLY A 312 -1.83 -2.42 -16.68
N CYS A 313 -0.63 -2.97 -16.63
CA CYS A 313 0.37 -2.75 -17.66
C CYS A 313 -0.08 -3.28 -19.02
N PHE A 314 -0.77 -4.43 -19.07
CA PHE A 314 -1.34 -4.93 -20.33
C PHE A 314 -2.42 -3.99 -20.89
N LEU A 315 -3.26 -3.40 -20.06
CA LEU A 315 -4.29 -2.46 -20.52
C LEU A 315 -3.69 -1.12 -20.95
N PHE A 316 -2.79 -0.56 -20.17
CA PHE A 316 -2.36 0.82 -20.37
C PHE A 316 -1.08 0.95 -21.20
N TYR A 317 -0.11 0.04 -21.09
CA TYR A 317 1.18 0.18 -21.79
C TYR A 317 1.10 -0.09 -23.30
N GLY A 318 2.01 0.50 -24.05
CA GLY A 318 2.07 0.39 -25.51
C GLY A 318 2.32 -1.03 -26.03
N TRP A 319 2.97 -1.90 -25.23
CA TRP A 319 3.13 -3.32 -25.61
C TRP A 319 1.84 -4.15 -25.44
N GLY A 320 0.82 -3.63 -24.77
CA GLY A 320 -0.48 -4.25 -24.59
C GLY A 320 -1.55 -3.57 -25.44
N LEU A 321 -2.59 -3.02 -24.79
CA LEU A 321 -3.69 -2.33 -25.50
C LEU A 321 -3.42 -0.84 -25.71
N GLY A 322 -2.41 -0.25 -25.08
CA GLY A 322 -2.02 1.15 -25.24
C GLY A 322 -3.07 2.18 -24.81
N LEU A 323 -3.94 1.82 -23.85
CA LEU A 323 -5.06 2.67 -23.45
C LEU A 323 -4.63 3.95 -22.70
N TYR A 324 -3.35 4.11 -22.37
CA TYR A 324 -2.80 5.31 -21.71
C TYR A 324 -3.11 6.60 -22.47
N SER A 325 -3.12 6.55 -23.81
CA SER A 325 -3.40 7.70 -24.68
C SER A 325 -4.88 7.85 -25.05
N GLU A 326 -5.69 6.83 -24.78
CA GLU A 326 -7.10 6.83 -25.19
C GLU A 326 -8.03 7.27 -24.04
N LEU A 327 -7.73 6.89 -22.77
CA LEU A 327 -8.63 7.03 -21.65
C LEU A 327 -8.24 8.18 -20.73
N GLY A 328 -9.13 9.18 -20.59
CA GLY A 328 -9.07 10.15 -19.49
C GLY A 328 -9.42 9.49 -18.14
N HIS A 329 -9.26 10.23 -17.04
CA HIS A 329 -9.35 9.70 -15.68
C HIS A 329 -10.66 8.98 -15.35
N THR A 330 -11.80 9.45 -15.89
CA THR A 330 -13.10 8.80 -15.67
C THR A 330 -13.19 7.42 -16.32
N TYR A 331 -12.75 7.33 -17.58
CA TYR A 331 -12.75 6.05 -18.30
C TYR A 331 -11.68 5.10 -17.74
N ALA A 332 -10.54 5.62 -17.34
CA ALA A 332 -9.49 4.86 -16.66
C ALA A 332 -10.00 4.31 -15.30
N LEU A 333 -10.77 5.10 -14.54
CA LEU A 333 -11.44 4.61 -13.32
C LEU A 333 -12.42 3.47 -13.63
N LEU A 334 -13.21 3.58 -14.69
CA LEU A 334 -14.13 2.50 -15.12
C LEU A 334 -13.36 1.23 -15.49
N ALA A 335 -12.22 1.36 -16.19
CA ALA A 335 -11.33 0.22 -16.46
C ALA A 335 -10.81 -0.39 -15.15
N GLY A 336 -10.40 0.43 -14.20
CA GLY A 336 -10.00 -0.01 -12.85
C GLY A 336 -11.11 -0.75 -12.10
N ILE A 337 -12.34 -0.25 -12.15
CA ILE A 337 -13.52 -0.93 -11.57
C ILE A 337 -13.74 -2.28 -12.23
N MET A 338 -13.64 -2.38 -13.55
CA MET A 338 -13.76 -3.67 -14.25
C MET A 338 -12.65 -4.64 -13.83
N MET A 339 -11.41 -4.18 -13.66
CA MET A 339 -10.32 -4.99 -13.12
C MET A 339 -10.62 -5.51 -11.71
N VAL A 340 -11.14 -4.64 -10.83
CA VAL A 340 -11.54 -5.01 -9.46
C VAL A 340 -12.63 -6.07 -9.49
N VAL A 341 -13.69 -5.87 -10.27
CA VAL A 341 -14.81 -6.84 -10.40
C VAL A 341 -14.29 -8.18 -10.91
N PHE A 342 -13.48 -8.16 -11.97
CA PHE A 342 -12.87 -9.38 -12.52
C PHE A 342 -12.05 -10.13 -11.46
N GLN A 343 -11.19 -9.43 -10.74
CA GLN A 343 -10.33 -10.04 -9.72
C GLN A 343 -11.13 -10.50 -8.48
N LEU A 344 -12.21 -9.80 -8.09
CA LEU A 344 -13.12 -10.23 -7.03
C LEU A 344 -13.84 -11.54 -7.38
N VAL A 345 -14.33 -11.64 -8.62
CA VAL A 345 -14.96 -12.88 -9.12
C VAL A 345 -13.96 -14.02 -9.13
N LEU A 346 -12.77 -13.80 -9.69
CA LEU A 346 -11.70 -14.79 -9.75
C LEU A 346 -11.28 -15.27 -8.35
N SER A 347 -11.07 -14.33 -7.42
CA SER A 347 -10.73 -14.65 -6.03
C SER A 347 -11.83 -15.41 -5.31
N SER A 348 -13.11 -15.05 -5.56
CA SER A 348 -14.26 -15.73 -4.96
C SER A 348 -14.43 -17.17 -5.48
N LEU A 349 -14.19 -17.39 -6.77
CA LEU A 349 -14.18 -18.72 -7.39
C LEU A 349 -13.02 -19.58 -6.85
N TRP A 350 -11.82 -19.00 -6.79
CA TRP A 350 -10.63 -19.68 -6.25
C TRP A 350 -10.80 -20.05 -4.77
N ALA A 351 -11.42 -19.19 -4.00
CA ALA A 351 -11.66 -19.40 -2.56
C ALA A 351 -12.61 -20.57 -2.25
N ARG A 352 -13.39 -21.05 -3.22
CA ARG A 352 -14.26 -22.24 -3.03
C ARG A 352 -13.45 -23.53 -2.81
N SER A 353 -12.28 -23.63 -3.43
CA SER A 353 -11.42 -24.83 -3.38
C SER A 353 -10.09 -24.59 -2.64
N HIS A 354 -9.69 -23.33 -2.43
CA HIS A 354 -8.39 -23.01 -1.87
C HIS A 354 -8.51 -21.94 -0.77
N GLN A 355 -7.77 -22.15 0.32
CA GLN A 355 -7.74 -21.19 1.45
C GLN A 355 -6.82 -19.98 1.22
N ARG A 356 -5.93 -20.05 0.23
CA ARG A 356 -4.91 -19.04 -0.08
C ARG A 356 -4.77 -18.87 -1.59
N GLY A 357 -4.31 -17.71 -2.00
CA GLY A 357 -3.97 -17.47 -3.38
C GLY A 357 -2.74 -18.23 -3.85
N PRO A 358 -2.51 -18.32 -5.16
CA PRO A 358 -1.37 -19.05 -5.71
C PRO A 358 -0.02 -18.47 -5.27
N ALA A 359 0.15 -17.14 -5.29
CA ALA A 359 1.40 -16.49 -4.86
C ALA A 359 1.66 -16.66 -3.35
N GLU A 360 0.63 -16.53 -2.50
CA GLU A 360 0.74 -16.80 -1.07
C GLU A 360 1.11 -18.24 -0.77
N SER A 361 0.58 -19.18 -1.54
CA SER A 361 0.86 -20.60 -1.41
C SER A 361 2.30 -20.93 -1.79
N LEU A 362 2.78 -20.35 -2.91
CA LEU A 362 4.17 -20.50 -3.35
C LEU A 362 5.13 -19.89 -2.32
N TRP A 363 4.90 -18.62 -1.93
CA TRP A 363 5.71 -17.92 -0.94
C TRP A 363 5.81 -18.69 0.38
N ARG A 364 4.69 -19.25 0.84
CA ARG A 364 4.69 -20.09 2.03
C ARG A 364 5.49 -21.39 1.84
N LYS A 365 5.27 -22.12 0.74
CA LYS A 365 6.00 -23.35 0.47
C LYS A 365 7.52 -23.11 0.46
N SER A 366 7.98 -22.09 -0.24
CA SER A 366 9.39 -21.70 -0.31
C SER A 366 9.96 -21.25 1.04
N THR A 367 9.13 -20.62 1.91
CA THR A 367 9.53 -20.24 3.27
C THR A 367 9.89 -21.47 4.13
N TYR A 368 9.23 -22.60 3.92
CA TYR A 368 9.45 -23.81 4.75
C TYR A 368 10.35 -24.84 4.07
N PHE A 369 10.59 -24.76 2.78
CA PHE A 369 11.40 -25.71 2.03
C PHE A 369 12.91 -25.57 2.33
N SER A 370 13.40 -24.34 2.37
CA SER A 370 14.84 -24.03 2.51
C SER A 370 15.45 -24.33 3.89
N LEU A 371 14.67 -24.70 4.91
CA LEU A 371 15.14 -24.90 6.28
C LEU A 371 14.92 -26.35 6.77
N LYS A 372 14.74 -27.29 5.84
CA LYS A 372 14.68 -28.73 6.15
C LYS A 372 16.04 -29.45 6.06
N ASN A 373 17.10 -28.71 5.67
CA ASN A 373 18.48 -29.22 5.64
C ASN A 373 19.30 -28.63 6.76
#